data_80ddebd81a08666cb2da843bbf7dedbf
#
_entry.id   80ddebd81a08666cb2da843bbf7dedbf
#
_cell.length_a   1.000
_cell.length_b   1.000
_cell.length_c   1.000
_cell.angle_alpha   90.00
_cell.angle_beta   90.00
_cell.angle_gamma   90.00
#
_symmetry.space_group_name_H-M   'P 1'
#
loop_
_entity.id
_entity.type
_entity.pdbx_description
1 polymer ?
#
loop_
_entity_poly.entity_id
_entity_poly.type
_entity_poly.pdbx_seq_one_letter_code
_entity_poly.pdbx_strand_id
1 'polypeptide(L)'
;DVLMSPEEYAAIQNTIDKLTKEKEQNEKEQHQEYEKLQAQFEALNQKLKEVEKQNNRFRLIYGNYDCVEQKDIKALQVALNLSQNKPCNISDDREDIKHWLNLSRNGFADKLHKTYPMLDKTFLDICYLAALGLSIDEIAQYAGNIKRRSVERYMSLICQEVQYPMSGKKGFESFINHILTI
;
A
#
# COMPACT_ATOMS: atom_id res chain seq x y z
N ASP A 1 48.26 -12.22 60.16
CA ASP A 1 46.92 -11.70 59.80
C ASP A 1 46.96 -10.19 60.01
N VAL A 2 47.02 -9.46 58.91
CA VAL A 2 46.87 -7.98 58.93
C VAL A 2 45.39 -7.68 59.09
N LEU A 3 44.97 -7.41 60.33
CA LEU A 3 43.62 -6.95 60.62
C LEU A 3 43.48 -5.52 60.07
N MET A 4 42.56 -5.36 59.10
CA MET A 4 42.24 -4.08 58.52
C MET A 4 41.67 -3.11 59.57
N SER A 5 42.14 -1.88 59.60
CA SER A 5 41.60 -0.88 60.53
C SER A 5 40.12 -0.55 60.28
N PRO A 6 39.34 -0.17 61.28
CA PRO A 6 37.93 0.25 61.08
C PRO A 6 37.81 1.38 60.06
N GLU A 7 38.79 2.26 59.94
CA GLU A 7 38.83 3.38 59.01
C GLU A 7 39.04 2.89 57.56
N GLU A 8 39.94 1.90 57.36
CA GLU A 8 40.13 1.28 56.04
C GLU A 8 38.89 0.53 55.60
N TYR A 9 38.21 -0.19 56.46
CA TYR A 9 36.96 -0.88 56.17
C TYR A 9 35.85 0.10 55.78
N ALA A 10 35.70 1.22 56.53
CA ALA A 10 34.70 2.27 56.19
C ALA A 10 34.99 2.93 54.84
N ALA A 11 36.27 3.18 54.51
CA ALA A 11 36.66 3.74 53.21
C ALA A 11 36.33 2.80 52.04
N ILE A 12 36.59 1.50 52.22
CA ILE A 12 36.24 0.48 51.21
C ILE A 12 34.71 0.40 51.05
N GLN A 13 33.94 0.38 52.14
CA GLN A 13 32.47 0.33 52.07
C GLN A 13 31.90 1.53 51.36
N ASN A 14 32.38 2.74 51.66
CA ASN A 14 31.97 3.97 50.96
C ASN A 14 32.30 3.90 49.46
N THR A 15 33.44 3.31 49.08
CA THR A 15 33.80 3.14 47.65
C THR A 15 32.87 2.16 46.96
N ILE A 16 32.55 1.03 47.62
CA ILE A 16 31.58 0.05 47.09
C ILE A 16 30.23 0.67 46.90
N ASP A 17 29.72 1.40 47.88
CA ASP A 17 28.39 2.08 47.79
C ASP A 17 28.36 3.10 46.66
N LYS A 18 29.44 3.87 46.46
CA LYS A 18 29.59 4.80 45.37
C LYS A 18 29.58 4.09 44.02
N LEU A 19 30.37 3.06 43.84
CA LEU A 19 30.43 2.28 42.59
C LEU A 19 29.11 1.59 42.28
N THR A 20 28.42 1.10 43.31
CA THR A 20 27.09 0.47 43.14
C THR A 20 26.08 1.48 42.64
N LYS A 21 26.04 2.69 43.21
CA LYS A 21 25.17 3.76 42.75
C LYS A 21 25.47 4.22 41.31
N GLU A 22 26.79 4.35 41.00
CA GLU A 22 27.17 4.70 39.61
C GLU A 22 26.80 3.61 38.62
N LYS A 23 26.93 2.33 38.98
CA LYS A 23 26.50 1.21 38.16
C LYS A 23 25.00 1.22 37.94
N GLU A 24 24.18 1.37 38.99
CA GLU A 24 22.73 1.45 38.88
C GLU A 24 22.27 2.63 38.02
N GLN A 25 22.95 3.77 38.13
CA GLN A 25 22.66 4.95 37.31
C GLN A 25 22.98 4.68 35.84
N ASN A 26 24.13 4.13 35.53
CA ASN A 26 24.53 3.77 34.18
C ASN A 26 23.56 2.74 33.54
N GLU A 27 23.15 1.73 34.30
CA GLU A 27 22.18 0.74 33.84
C GLU A 27 20.83 1.39 33.49
N LYS A 28 20.36 2.34 34.29
CA LYS A 28 19.14 3.09 34.00
C LYS A 28 19.27 3.95 32.75
N GLU A 29 20.39 4.64 32.58
CA GLU A 29 20.65 5.48 31.40
C GLU A 29 20.74 4.64 30.14
N GLN A 30 21.43 3.50 30.17
CA GLN A 30 21.50 2.56 29.06
C GLN A 30 20.12 2.00 28.71
N HIS A 31 19.32 1.67 29.71
CA HIS A 31 17.97 1.17 29.47
C HIS A 31 17.08 2.22 28.79
N GLN A 32 17.13 3.48 29.26
CA GLN A 32 16.40 4.58 28.64
C GLN A 32 16.86 4.86 27.20
N GLU A 33 18.16 4.78 26.95
CA GLU A 33 18.70 4.95 25.60
C GLU A 33 18.25 3.80 24.67
N TYR A 34 18.25 2.58 25.16
CA TYR A 34 17.75 1.42 24.43
C TYR A 34 16.25 1.56 24.08
N GLU A 35 15.42 1.97 25.04
CA GLU A 35 13.99 2.20 24.80
C GLU A 35 13.75 3.30 23.73
N LYS A 36 14.52 4.39 23.78
CA LYS A 36 14.47 5.45 22.76
C LYS A 36 14.85 4.93 21.37
N LEU A 37 15.93 4.14 21.30
CA LEU A 37 16.41 3.57 20.05
C LEU A 37 15.40 2.59 19.47
N GLN A 38 14.79 1.76 20.31
CA GLN A 38 13.75 0.84 19.91
C GLN A 38 12.51 1.58 19.35
N ALA A 39 12.05 2.65 20.01
CA ALA A 39 10.96 3.46 19.53
C ALA A 39 11.27 4.14 18.17
N GLN A 40 12.49 4.63 17.99
CA GLN A 40 12.95 5.19 16.72
C GLN A 40 12.98 4.14 15.61
N PHE A 41 13.45 2.92 15.92
CA PHE A 41 13.47 1.82 14.96
C PHE A 41 12.07 1.40 14.52
N GLU A 42 11.12 1.31 15.46
CA GLU A 42 9.72 1.00 15.13
C GLU A 42 9.09 2.10 14.25
N ALA A 43 9.33 3.37 14.58
CA ALA A 43 8.85 4.50 13.78
C ALA A 43 9.45 4.50 12.37
N LEU A 44 10.73 4.17 12.22
CA LEU A 44 11.40 4.07 10.93
C LEU A 44 10.85 2.91 10.10
N ASN A 45 10.60 1.75 10.72
CA ASN A 45 9.99 0.61 10.05
C ASN A 45 8.57 0.90 9.55
N GLN A 46 7.78 1.66 10.32
CA GLN A 46 6.46 2.09 9.86
C GLN A 46 6.55 3.03 8.64
N LYS A 47 7.48 3.98 8.66
CA LYS A 47 7.75 4.85 7.51
C LYS A 47 8.20 4.07 6.29
N LEU A 48 9.08 3.10 6.46
CA LEU A 48 9.56 2.24 5.37
C LEU A 48 8.41 1.47 4.72
N LYS A 49 7.54 0.85 5.51
CA LYS A 49 6.34 0.15 5.01
C LYS A 49 5.41 1.07 4.21
N GLU A 50 5.23 2.31 4.66
CA GLU A 50 4.40 3.28 3.93
C GLU A 50 5.04 3.69 2.60
N VAL A 51 6.35 3.93 2.57
CA VAL A 51 7.10 4.23 1.33
C VAL A 51 7.07 3.04 0.36
N GLU A 52 7.22 1.81 0.85
CA GLU A 52 7.11 0.60 0.03
C GLU A 52 5.72 0.46 -0.58
N LYS A 53 4.67 0.72 0.22
CA LYS A 53 3.29 0.71 -0.25
C LYS A 53 3.05 1.76 -1.34
N GLN A 54 3.55 2.98 -1.17
CA GLN A 54 3.47 4.05 -2.16
C GLN A 54 4.25 3.71 -3.43
N ASN A 55 5.45 3.15 -3.31
CA ASN A 55 6.24 2.70 -4.45
C ASN A 55 5.56 1.58 -5.25
N ASN A 56 4.98 0.60 -4.56
CA ASN A 56 4.24 -0.48 -5.21
C ASN A 56 3.01 0.06 -5.93
N ARG A 57 2.28 0.99 -5.31
CA ARG A 57 1.15 1.68 -5.92
C ARG A 57 1.58 2.48 -7.16
N PHE A 58 2.68 3.21 -7.06
CA PHE A 58 3.26 3.95 -8.19
C PHE A 58 3.58 3.01 -9.35
N ARG A 59 4.26 1.88 -9.11
CA ARG A 59 4.59 0.88 -10.13
C ARG A 59 3.33 0.27 -10.78
N LEU A 60 2.28 0.00 -10.00
CA LEU A 60 1.02 -0.53 -10.50
C LEU A 60 0.31 0.46 -11.44
N ILE A 61 0.36 1.76 -11.14
CA ILE A 61 -0.31 2.80 -11.91
C ILE A 61 0.51 3.20 -13.14
N TYR A 62 1.81 3.41 -13.01
CA TYR A 62 2.65 3.92 -14.10
C TYR A 62 3.20 2.83 -15.04
N GLY A 63 3.49 1.63 -14.54
CA GLY A 63 4.07 0.57 -15.38
C GLY A 63 5.35 1.02 -16.10
N ASN A 64 5.57 0.48 -17.31
CA ASN A 64 6.66 0.85 -18.23
C ASN A 64 6.09 1.73 -19.34
N TYR A 65 6.05 3.03 -19.13
CA TYR A 65 5.40 3.95 -20.07
C TYR A 65 6.31 5.11 -20.51
N ASP A 66 6.35 5.35 -21.84
CA ASP A 66 6.97 6.50 -22.47
C ASP A 66 5.90 7.47 -22.98
N CYS A 67 5.79 8.64 -22.37
CA CYS A 67 4.78 9.65 -22.71
C CYS A 67 5.16 10.38 -24.01
N VAL A 68 4.31 10.30 -25.03
CA VAL A 68 4.62 10.84 -26.36
C VAL A 68 3.58 11.86 -26.87
N GLU A 69 2.31 11.77 -26.52
CA GLU A 69 1.24 12.60 -27.06
C GLU A 69 0.49 13.40 -25.98
N GLN A 70 -0.22 14.47 -26.39
CA GLN A 70 -0.93 15.34 -25.43
C GLN A 70 -2.09 14.64 -24.70
N LYS A 71 -2.78 13.69 -25.36
CA LYS A 71 -3.78 12.83 -24.73
C LYS A 71 -3.18 11.90 -23.68
N ASP A 72 -1.93 11.50 -23.87
CA ASP A 72 -1.18 10.68 -22.94
C ASP A 72 -0.82 11.47 -21.68
N ILE A 73 -0.50 12.76 -21.82
CA ILE A 73 -0.24 13.67 -20.69
C ILE A 73 -1.49 13.78 -19.81
N LYS A 74 -2.67 13.86 -20.42
CA LYS A 74 -3.94 13.94 -19.69
C LYS A 74 -4.25 12.64 -18.93
N ALA A 75 -4.07 11.50 -19.59
CA ALA A 75 -4.20 10.18 -18.97
C ALA A 75 -3.17 9.97 -17.84
N LEU A 76 -1.93 10.43 -18.04
CA LEU A 76 -0.90 10.43 -17.00
C LEU A 76 -1.29 11.28 -15.80
N GLN A 77 -1.91 12.44 -16.01
CA GLN A 77 -2.37 13.30 -14.91
C GLN A 77 -3.46 12.63 -14.06
N VAL A 78 -4.38 11.91 -14.69
CA VAL A 78 -5.40 11.12 -13.98
C VAL A 78 -4.74 9.99 -13.17
N ALA A 79 -3.81 9.26 -13.76
CA ALA A 79 -3.03 8.23 -13.07
C ALA A 79 -2.24 8.79 -11.87
N LEU A 80 -1.65 9.97 -12.04
CA LEU A 80 -0.95 10.69 -10.97
C LEU A 80 -1.88 11.06 -9.82
N ASN A 81 -3.06 11.58 -10.13
CA ASN A 81 -4.08 11.92 -9.13
C ASN A 81 -4.50 10.69 -8.33
N LEU A 82 -4.73 9.56 -8.99
CA LEU A 82 -5.05 8.29 -8.34
C LEU A 82 -3.90 7.80 -7.44
N SER A 83 -2.64 7.94 -7.87
CA SER A 83 -1.47 7.56 -7.07
C SER A 83 -1.32 8.39 -5.80
N GLN A 84 -1.75 9.65 -5.84
CA GLN A 84 -1.69 10.60 -4.72
C GLN A 84 -2.96 10.61 -3.85
N ASN A 85 -3.88 9.69 -4.06
CA ASN A 85 -5.20 9.65 -3.39
C ASN A 85 -6.01 10.94 -3.54
N LYS A 86 -5.81 11.69 -4.63
CA LYS A 86 -6.61 12.88 -4.91
C LYS A 86 -8.03 12.48 -5.32
N PRO A 87 -9.03 13.34 -5.06
CA PRO A 87 -10.38 13.10 -5.52
C PRO A 87 -10.41 12.83 -7.04
N CYS A 88 -10.99 11.72 -7.42
CA CYS A 88 -11.17 11.30 -8.81
C CYS A 88 -12.53 10.59 -8.89
N ASN A 89 -13.25 10.81 -9.96
CA ASN A 89 -14.51 10.11 -10.24
C ASN A 89 -14.40 9.46 -11.61
N ILE A 90 -14.52 8.15 -11.67
CA ILE A 90 -14.42 7.42 -12.94
C ILE A 90 -15.45 7.88 -13.98
N SER A 91 -16.62 8.40 -13.57
CA SER A 91 -17.61 8.91 -14.52
C SER A 91 -17.07 10.08 -15.36
N ASP A 92 -16.21 10.89 -14.80
CA ASP A 92 -15.61 12.06 -15.46
C ASP A 92 -14.30 11.71 -16.19
N ASP A 93 -13.52 10.79 -15.63
CA ASP A 93 -12.16 10.47 -16.06
C ASP A 93 -12.06 9.13 -16.82
N ARG A 94 -13.20 8.48 -17.16
CA ARG A 94 -13.23 7.13 -17.74
C ARG A 94 -12.39 6.98 -19.00
N GLU A 95 -12.51 7.92 -19.94
CA GLU A 95 -11.77 7.82 -21.20
C GLU A 95 -10.27 7.98 -21.00
N ASP A 96 -9.85 8.83 -20.07
CA ASP A 96 -8.45 8.98 -19.70
C ASP A 96 -7.92 7.73 -18.98
N ILE A 97 -8.72 7.10 -18.13
CA ILE A 97 -8.39 5.84 -17.46
C ILE A 97 -8.29 4.69 -18.47
N LYS A 98 -9.23 4.56 -19.41
CA LYS A 98 -9.17 3.59 -20.51
C LYS A 98 -7.91 3.77 -21.33
N HIS A 99 -7.63 5.00 -21.73
CA HIS A 99 -6.44 5.31 -22.50
C HIS A 99 -5.16 4.93 -21.75
N TRP A 100 -5.08 5.30 -20.47
CA TRP A 100 -3.95 4.93 -19.62
C TRP A 100 -3.79 3.40 -19.47
N LEU A 101 -4.89 2.66 -19.26
CA LEU A 101 -4.87 1.19 -19.18
C LEU A 101 -4.42 0.54 -20.49
N ASN A 102 -4.82 1.08 -21.63
CA ASN A 102 -4.35 0.57 -22.91
C ASN A 102 -2.86 0.79 -23.13
N LEU A 103 -2.34 1.95 -22.70
CA LEU A 103 -0.92 2.25 -22.78
C LEU A 103 -0.07 1.44 -21.77
N SER A 104 -0.47 1.46 -20.50
CA SER A 104 0.33 0.93 -19.39
C SER A 104 0.10 -0.55 -19.10
N ARG A 105 -0.97 -1.14 -19.61
CA ARG A 105 -1.42 -2.53 -19.35
C ARG A 105 -1.73 -3.31 -20.61
N ASN A 106 -0.90 -3.15 -21.63
CA ASN A 106 -0.95 -3.95 -22.87
C ASN A 106 -2.36 -4.01 -23.52
N GLY A 107 -3.03 -2.87 -23.64
CA GLY A 107 -4.34 -2.81 -24.29
C GLY A 107 -5.49 -3.38 -23.45
N PHE A 108 -5.37 -3.40 -22.14
CA PHE A 108 -6.34 -4.03 -21.22
C PHE A 108 -7.79 -3.61 -21.50
N ALA A 109 -8.05 -2.31 -21.62
CA ALA A 109 -9.42 -1.81 -21.77
C ALA A 109 -10.06 -2.25 -23.09
N ASP A 110 -9.30 -2.23 -24.17
CA ASP A 110 -9.77 -2.69 -25.49
C ASP A 110 -9.96 -4.21 -25.52
N LYS A 111 -9.03 -4.96 -24.93
CA LYS A 111 -9.17 -6.42 -24.81
C LYS A 111 -10.40 -6.82 -24.01
N LEU A 112 -10.61 -6.19 -22.86
CA LEU A 112 -11.78 -6.44 -22.02
C LEU A 112 -13.07 -6.19 -22.78
N HIS A 113 -13.20 -5.03 -23.42
CA HIS A 113 -14.40 -4.66 -24.16
C HIS A 113 -14.64 -5.57 -25.37
N LYS A 114 -13.58 -5.92 -26.09
CA LYS A 114 -13.68 -6.83 -27.27
C LYS A 114 -14.07 -8.25 -26.87
N THR A 115 -13.50 -8.75 -25.78
CA THR A 115 -13.74 -10.14 -25.33
C THR A 115 -15.09 -10.29 -24.61
N TYR A 116 -15.51 -9.27 -23.87
CA TYR A 116 -16.72 -9.28 -23.05
C TYR A 116 -17.62 -8.07 -23.31
N PRO A 117 -18.16 -7.94 -24.51
CA PRO A 117 -18.99 -6.79 -24.90
C PRO A 117 -20.33 -6.68 -24.14
N MET A 118 -20.69 -7.74 -23.40
CA MET A 118 -21.90 -7.77 -22.57
C MET A 118 -21.76 -6.99 -21.25
N LEU A 119 -20.53 -6.70 -20.83
CA LEU A 119 -20.30 -5.99 -19.57
C LEU A 119 -20.85 -4.56 -19.65
N ASP A 120 -21.70 -4.21 -18.71
CA ASP A 120 -22.23 -2.86 -18.60
C ASP A 120 -21.16 -1.85 -18.12
N LYS A 121 -21.52 -0.57 -18.19
CA LYS A 121 -20.65 0.53 -17.82
C LYS A 121 -20.12 0.42 -16.38
N THR A 122 -20.96 0.01 -15.43
CA THR A 122 -20.58 -0.10 -14.02
C THR A 122 -19.58 -1.25 -13.83
N PHE A 123 -19.80 -2.37 -14.50
CA PHE A 123 -18.89 -3.52 -14.45
C PHE A 123 -17.53 -3.18 -15.09
N LEU A 124 -17.54 -2.49 -16.23
CA LEU A 124 -16.32 -2.03 -16.88
C LEU A 124 -15.54 -1.06 -15.97
N ASP A 125 -16.20 -0.11 -15.32
CA ASP A 125 -15.55 0.82 -14.39
C ASP A 125 -14.85 0.10 -13.26
N ILE A 126 -15.48 -0.90 -12.66
CA ILE A 126 -14.89 -1.72 -11.60
C ILE A 126 -13.68 -2.50 -12.11
N CYS A 127 -13.76 -3.08 -13.31
CA CYS A 127 -12.65 -3.77 -13.96
C CYS A 127 -11.48 -2.81 -14.22
N TYR A 128 -11.73 -1.60 -14.71
CA TYR A 128 -10.70 -0.60 -14.97
C TYR A 128 -9.98 -0.17 -13.69
N LEU A 129 -10.72 0.14 -12.63
CA LEU A 129 -10.15 0.52 -11.35
C LEU A 129 -9.36 -0.64 -10.72
N ALA A 130 -9.85 -1.86 -10.84
CA ALA A 130 -9.13 -3.04 -10.36
C ALA A 130 -7.84 -3.30 -11.15
N ALA A 131 -7.85 -3.11 -12.47
CA ALA A 131 -6.67 -3.26 -13.33
C ALA A 131 -5.57 -2.23 -13.02
N LEU A 132 -5.91 -1.09 -12.42
CA LEU A 132 -4.97 -0.12 -11.88
C LEU A 132 -4.35 -0.57 -10.55
N GLY A 133 -4.78 -1.69 -9.98
CA GLY A 133 -4.29 -2.21 -8.69
C GLY A 133 -4.89 -1.54 -7.46
N LEU A 134 -6.06 -0.89 -7.61
CA LEU A 134 -6.73 -0.22 -6.49
C LEU A 134 -7.39 -1.25 -5.56
N SER A 135 -7.41 -0.95 -4.27
CA SER A 135 -8.12 -1.73 -3.26
C SER A 135 -9.64 -1.61 -3.41
N ILE A 136 -10.39 -2.54 -2.81
CA ILE A 136 -11.87 -2.49 -2.82
C ILE A 136 -12.41 -1.17 -2.27
N ASP A 137 -11.79 -0.64 -1.22
CA ASP A 137 -12.22 0.63 -0.61
C ASP A 137 -11.96 1.82 -1.54
N GLU A 138 -10.83 1.82 -2.26
CA GLU A 138 -10.52 2.81 -3.28
C GLU A 138 -11.44 2.70 -4.49
N ILE A 139 -11.73 1.47 -4.96
CA ILE A 139 -12.71 1.23 -6.03
C ILE A 139 -14.08 1.77 -5.61
N ALA A 140 -14.51 1.50 -4.38
CA ALA A 140 -15.76 2.00 -3.84
C ALA A 140 -15.84 3.54 -3.87
N GLN A 141 -14.76 4.20 -3.50
CA GLN A 141 -14.64 5.66 -3.51
C GLN A 141 -14.67 6.23 -4.93
N TYR A 142 -13.87 5.71 -5.85
CA TYR A 142 -13.72 6.25 -7.21
C TYR A 142 -14.85 5.84 -8.15
N ALA A 143 -15.57 4.75 -7.87
CA ALA A 143 -16.76 4.33 -8.60
C ALA A 143 -18.04 5.09 -8.22
N GLY A 144 -17.92 6.26 -7.57
CA GLY A 144 -19.04 7.13 -7.19
C GLY A 144 -19.48 6.98 -5.73
N ASN A 145 -18.53 6.73 -4.81
CA ASN A 145 -18.76 6.56 -3.37
C ASN A 145 -19.82 5.48 -3.04
N ILE A 146 -19.73 4.37 -3.74
CA ILE A 146 -20.59 3.21 -3.45
C ILE A 146 -20.08 2.45 -2.22
N LYS A 147 -20.94 1.63 -1.62
CA LYS A 147 -20.54 0.82 -0.45
C LYS A 147 -19.58 -0.28 -0.87
N ARG A 148 -18.58 -0.58 -0.02
CA ARG A 148 -17.65 -1.70 -0.19
C ARG A 148 -18.37 -3.02 -0.55
N ARG A 149 -19.44 -3.36 0.16
CA ARG A 149 -20.26 -4.57 -0.13
C ARG A 149 -20.85 -4.57 -1.54
N SER A 150 -21.16 -3.39 -2.08
CA SER A 150 -21.65 -3.28 -3.46
C SER A 150 -20.56 -3.62 -4.45
N VAL A 151 -19.30 -3.19 -4.21
CA VAL A 151 -18.15 -3.56 -5.03
C VAL A 151 -17.92 -5.07 -5.01
N GLU A 152 -17.90 -5.68 -3.82
CA GLU A 152 -17.75 -7.14 -3.66
C GLU A 152 -18.87 -7.92 -4.38
N ARG A 153 -20.11 -7.43 -4.32
CA ARG A 153 -21.23 -7.99 -5.07
C ARG A 153 -21.02 -7.86 -6.58
N TYR A 154 -20.61 -6.69 -7.07
CA TYR A 154 -20.33 -6.49 -8.48
C TYR A 154 -19.19 -7.38 -8.98
N MET A 155 -18.12 -7.57 -8.22
CA MET A 155 -17.05 -8.49 -8.57
C MET A 155 -17.57 -9.93 -8.76
N SER A 156 -18.48 -10.39 -7.91
CA SER A 156 -19.12 -11.70 -8.06
C SER A 156 -20.03 -11.76 -9.28
N LEU A 157 -20.81 -10.73 -9.52
CA LEU A 157 -21.70 -10.66 -10.70
C LEU A 157 -20.91 -10.59 -12.02
N ILE A 158 -19.78 -9.88 -12.06
CA ILE A 158 -18.90 -9.85 -13.23
C ILE A 158 -18.41 -11.26 -13.53
N CYS A 159 -17.92 -12.02 -12.53
CA CYS A 159 -17.49 -13.39 -12.73
C CYS A 159 -18.62 -14.28 -13.30
N GLN A 160 -19.84 -14.10 -12.83
CA GLN A 160 -21.01 -14.82 -13.35
C GLN A 160 -21.31 -14.43 -14.81
N GLU A 161 -21.32 -13.14 -15.11
CA GLU A 161 -21.62 -12.63 -16.45
C GLU A 161 -20.61 -13.11 -17.51
N VAL A 162 -19.31 -13.11 -17.13
CA VAL A 162 -18.25 -13.60 -18.02
C VAL A 162 -18.05 -15.13 -17.95
N GLN A 163 -18.86 -15.83 -17.15
CA GLN A 163 -18.78 -17.28 -16.92
C GLN A 163 -17.40 -17.75 -16.45
N TYR A 164 -16.76 -16.93 -15.63
CA TYR A 164 -15.45 -17.27 -15.08
C TYR A 164 -15.58 -18.42 -14.06
N PRO A 165 -14.67 -19.42 -14.07
CA PRO A 165 -14.83 -20.64 -13.27
C PRO A 165 -14.76 -20.42 -11.75
N MET A 166 -14.29 -19.26 -11.30
CA MET A 166 -14.20 -18.87 -9.90
C MET A 166 -15.08 -17.65 -9.65
N SER A 167 -15.63 -17.55 -8.43
CA SER A 167 -16.47 -16.41 -8.01
C SER A 167 -15.86 -15.64 -6.83
N GLY A 168 -16.47 -14.52 -6.47
CA GLY A 168 -16.05 -13.66 -5.37
C GLY A 168 -14.77 -12.88 -5.69
N LYS A 169 -14.17 -12.30 -4.65
CA LYS A 169 -12.97 -11.45 -4.79
C LYS A 169 -11.82 -12.18 -5.47
N LYS A 170 -11.49 -13.39 -5.04
CA LYS A 170 -10.38 -14.19 -5.61
C LYS A 170 -10.63 -14.54 -7.08
N GLY A 171 -11.87 -14.91 -7.42
CA GLY A 171 -12.25 -15.19 -8.79
C GLY A 171 -12.12 -13.95 -9.68
N PHE A 172 -12.58 -12.81 -9.19
CA PHE A 172 -12.45 -11.55 -9.89
C PHE A 172 -10.99 -11.11 -10.08
N GLU A 173 -10.15 -11.19 -9.05
CA GLU A 173 -8.71 -10.90 -9.17
C GLU A 173 -8.03 -11.82 -10.20
N SER A 174 -8.36 -13.10 -10.20
CA SER A 174 -7.88 -14.06 -11.20
C SER A 174 -8.35 -13.71 -12.60
N PHE A 175 -9.60 -13.29 -12.77
CA PHE A 175 -10.16 -12.81 -14.03
C PHE A 175 -9.42 -11.59 -14.57
N ILE A 176 -9.21 -10.55 -13.74
CA ILE A 176 -8.46 -9.35 -14.14
C ILE A 176 -7.04 -9.72 -14.56
N ASN A 177 -6.34 -10.55 -13.80
CA ASN A 177 -5.00 -11.02 -14.15
C ASN A 177 -4.98 -11.80 -15.47
N HIS A 178 -5.98 -12.61 -15.74
CA HIS A 178 -6.11 -13.32 -17.01
C HIS A 178 -6.16 -12.34 -18.19
N ILE A 179 -7.00 -11.29 -18.12
CA ILE A 179 -7.08 -10.27 -19.18
C ILE A 179 -5.77 -9.48 -19.33
N LEU A 180 -5.06 -9.22 -18.22
CA LEU A 180 -3.76 -8.55 -18.26
C LEU A 180 -2.66 -9.36 -18.97
N THR A 181 -2.79 -10.69 -18.97
CA THR A 181 -1.77 -11.61 -19.50
C THR A 181 -2.01 -12.07 -20.95
N ILE A 182 -3.23 -11.96 -21.45
CA ILE A 182 -3.53 -12.22 -22.88
C ILE A 182 -3.16 -11.01 -23.72
#